data_d1ab644e0ab4b385723bb396ee27946a
#
_entry.id   d1ab644e0ab4b385723bb396ee27946a
#
_cell.length_a   1.000
_cell.length_b   1.000
_cell.length_c   1.000
_cell.angle_alpha   90.00
_cell.angle_beta   90.00
_cell.angle_gamma   90.00
#
_symmetry.space_group_name_H-M   'P 1'
#
loop_
_entity.id
_entity.type
_entity.pdbx_description
1 polymer ?
#
loop_
_entity_poly.entity_id
_entity_poly.type
_entity_poly.pdbx_seq_one_letter_code
_entity_poly.pdbx_strand_id
1 'polypeptide(L)'
;MTAARAGGAAFGARPVMLAVGGDSGSGKTTLARGLAEAIGPRRCTSISVDDYHRYDRARRAALGMTALSPDANYLDIMEQHLQLLAIGQPILKPVYDHRGGTFARPEYLRPRRFVIVEGLFPLFSKLSRACFDVTVFADPPEELRHRWKIHRDTTSRGYTEAEVRRELARREPDSAAYIRPQRRFADIVVRFAPALDGFDPPGAPSTAELLLRPTVRHPPLTHLLTAGAALDLNVVRDEDGTPVDCVRVHGRAGAEQARLLARGLWDSAGSGREIPRGLGRLADGAHSEPLAITQEMLLFHLMQEVYQR
;
A
#
# COMPACT_ATOMS: atom_id res chain seq x y z
N MET A 1 -53.27 16.99 -0.15
CA MET A 1 -52.27 15.95 -0.45
C MET A 1 -50.92 16.61 -0.63
N THR A 2 -50.13 16.61 0.42
CA THR A 2 -48.84 17.31 0.47
C THR A 2 -47.78 16.28 0.04
N ALA A 3 -47.14 16.54 -1.10
CA ALA A 3 -46.06 15.68 -1.62
C ALA A 3 -44.82 15.81 -0.71
N ALA A 4 -44.47 14.74 -0.01
CA ALA A 4 -43.24 14.69 0.74
C ALA A 4 -42.07 14.81 -0.25
N ARG A 5 -41.31 15.89 -0.16
CA ARG A 5 -40.02 16.04 -0.84
C ARG A 5 -39.10 14.93 -0.33
N ALA A 6 -38.77 13.97 -1.18
CA ALA A 6 -37.70 13.03 -0.94
C ALA A 6 -36.42 13.84 -0.69
N GLY A 7 -35.93 13.81 0.53
CA GLY A 7 -34.68 14.44 0.90
C GLY A 7 -33.55 13.86 0.07
N GLY A 8 -32.98 14.66 -0.83
CA GLY A 8 -31.76 14.29 -1.54
C GLY A 8 -30.70 13.91 -0.50
N ALA A 9 -30.22 12.67 -0.56
CA ALA A 9 -29.10 12.24 0.26
C ALA A 9 -27.95 13.20 -0.02
N ALA A 10 -27.56 13.98 0.98
CA ALA A 10 -26.36 14.81 0.88
C ALA A 10 -25.21 13.86 0.50
N PHE A 11 -24.65 14.06 -0.69
CA PHE A 11 -23.44 13.37 -1.12
C PHE A 11 -22.39 13.63 -0.06
N GLY A 12 -21.94 12.59 0.63
CA GLY A 12 -20.86 12.69 1.61
C GLY A 12 -19.65 13.35 0.95
N ALA A 13 -18.85 14.05 1.73
CA ALA A 13 -17.61 14.63 1.21
C ALA A 13 -16.79 13.52 0.52
N ARG A 14 -16.27 13.81 -0.67
CA ARG A 14 -15.41 12.89 -1.45
C ARG A 14 -14.28 12.38 -0.55
N PRO A 15 -14.07 11.06 -0.40
CA PRO A 15 -12.98 10.51 0.39
C PRO A 15 -11.63 10.81 -0.25
N VAL A 16 -10.57 10.79 0.56
CA VAL A 16 -9.18 10.73 0.07
C VAL A 16 -8.86 9.28 -0.24
N MET A 17 -8.47 9.01 -1.47
CA MET A 17 -8.22 7.67 -2.02
C MET A 17 -6.72 7.40 -2.13
N LEU A 18 -6.22 6.36 -1.46
CA LEU A 18 -4.85 5.87 -1.58
C LEU A 18 -4.82 4.51 -2.25
N ALA A 19 -3.96 4.35 -3.27
CA ALA A 19 -3.58 3.04 -3.78
C ALA A 19 -2.23 2.58 -3.22
N VAL A 20 -2.15 1.31 -2.82
CA VAL A 20 -0.87 0.65 -2.49
C VAL A 20 -0.74 -0.60 -3.36
N GLY A 21 -0.05 -0.44 -4.49
CA GLY A 21 0.26 -1.52 -5.43
C GLY A 21 1.56 -2.25 -5.10
N GLY A 22 1.78 -3.38 -5.72
CA GLY A 22 3.02 -4.16 -5.59
C GLY A 22 2.79 -5.65 -5.77
N ASP A 23 3.87 -6.38 -5.99
CA ASP A 23 3.82 -7.83 -6.19
C ASP A 23 3.50 -8.59 -4.89
N SER A 24 3.23 -9.86 -5.04
CA SER A 24 2.98 -10.76 -3.90
C SER A 24 4.23 -10.87 -3.01
N GLY A 25 4.08 -10.53 -1.73
CA GLY A 25 5.19 -10.51 -0.78
C GLY A 25 5.98 -9.21 -0.73
N SER A 26 5.54 -8.13 -1.41
CA SER A 26 6.25 -6.84 -1.44
C SER A 26 6.09 -5.97 -0.17
N GLY A 27 5.28 -6.38 0.81
CA GLY A 27 5.04 -5.58 2.02
C GLY A 27 3.87 -4.59 1.92
N LYS A 28 3.16 -4.50 0.76
CA LYS A 28 2.03 -3.58 0.55
C LYS A 28 0.94 -3.68 1.62
N THR A 29 0.56 -4.90 2.03
CA THR A 29 -0.45 -5.12 3.07
C THR A 29 0.02 -4.61 4.44
N THR A 30 1.31 -4.73 4.75
CA THR A 30 1.90 -4.20 5.99
C THR A 30 1.90 -2.67 5.98
N LEU A 31 2.25 -2.04 4.84
CA LEU A 31 2.14 -0.59 4.65
C LEU A 31 0.70 -0.12 4.84
N ALA A 32 -0.24 -0.69 4.10
CA ALA A 32 -1.65 -0.28 4.10
C ALA A 32 -2.29 -0.48 5.49
N ARG A 33 -2.01 -1.60 6.16
CA ARG A 33 -2.53 -1.90 7.50
C ARG A 33 -2.08 -0.87 8.52
N GLY A 34 -0.78 -0.55 8.59
CA GLY A 34 -0.29 0.44 9.55
C GLY A 34 -0.87 1.83 9.33
N LEU A 35 -1.05 2.24 8.06
CA LEU A 35 -1.74 3.49 7.74
C LEU A 35 -3.21 3.46 8.18
N ALA A 36 -3.94 2.38 7.91
CA ALA A 36 -5.34 2.24 8.29
C ALA A 36 -5.52 2.24 9.83
N GLU A 37 -4.64 1.55 10.56
CA GLU A 37 -4.62 1.54 12.03
C GLU A 37 -4.34 2.94 12.60
N ALA A 38 -3.36 3.66 12.04
CA ALA A 38 -2.99 5.01 12.45
C ALA A 38 -4.11 6.04 12.22
N ILE A 39 -4.79 5.96 11.08
CA ILE A 39 -5.95 6.80 10.76
C ILE A 39 -7.15 6.43 11.65
N GLY A 40 -7.28 5.17 11.95
CA GLY A 40 -8.33 4.59 12.80
C GLY A 40 -9.60 4.16 12.04
N PRO A 41 -10.30 3.12 12.53
CA PRO A 41 -11.40 2.45 11.83
C PRO A 41 -12.64 3.34 11.64
N ARG A 42 -12.78 4.41 12.41
CA ARG A 42 -13.89 5.37 12.22
C ARG A 42 -13.69 6.29 11.02
N ARG A 43 -12.44 6.48 10.56
CA ARG A 43 -12.07 7.41 9.50
C ARG A 43 -11.51 6.76 8.26
N CYS A 44 -11.07 5.49 8.35
CA CYS A 44 -10.46 4.74 7.26
C CYS A 44 -11.30 3.53 6.87
N THR A 45 -11.42 3.32 5.58
CA THR A 45 -11.91 2.10 4.93
C THR A 45 -10.74 1.46 4.21
N SER A 46 -10.46 0.19 4.47
CA SER A 46 -9.40 -0.58 3.80
C SER A 46 -9.99 -1.64 2.91
N ILE A 47 -9.47 -1.79 1.70
CA ILE A 47 -9.96 -2.73 0.68
C ILE A 47 -8.77 -3.49 0.11
N SER A 48 -8.88 -4.81 0.05
CA SER A 48 -7.97 -5.66 -0.70
C SER A 48 -8.48 -5.89 -2.11
N VAL A 49 -7.63 -5.67 -3.11
CA VAL A 49 -7.95 -5.99 -4.51
C VAL A 49 -8.01 -7.50 -4.73
N ASP A 50 -7.36 -8.28 -3.89
CA ASP A 50 -7.42 -9.74 -3.96
C ASP A 50 -8.84 -10.31 -3.70
N ASP A 51 -9.76 -9.50 -3.16
CA ASP A 51 -11.18 -9.85 -3.05
C ASP A 51 -11.89 -9.97 -4.41
N TYR A 52 -11.33 -9.40 -5.47
CA TYR A 52 -11.92 -9.40 -6.82
C TYR A 52 -11.47 -10.57 -7.69
N HIS A 53 -10.98 -11.67 -7.10
CA HIS A 53 -10.72 -12.89 -7.88
C HIS A 53 -11.99 -13.37 -8.59
N ARG A 54 -11.85 -13.81 -9.85
CA ARG A 54 -12.95 -14.39 -10.67
C ARG A 54 -13.20 -15.85 -10.33
N TYR A 55 -12.15 -16.58 -9.94
CA TYR A 55 -12.20 -18.01 -9.69
C TYR A 55 -11.66 -18.33 -8.30
N ASP A 56 -12.22 -19.34 -7.67
CA ASP A 56 -11.62 -19.95 -6.48
C ASP A 56 -10.24 -20.56 -6.81
N ARG A 57 -9.52 -20.96 -5.77
CA ARG A 57 -8.15 -21.48 -5.91
C ARG A 57 -8.11 -22.75 -6.77
N ALA A 58 -9.06 -23.67 -6.57
CA ALA A 58 -9.12 -24.95 -7.27
C ALA A 58 -9.41 -24.73 -8.77
N ARG A 59 -10.41 -23.90 -9.07
CA ARG A 59 -10.76 -23.59 -10.46
C ARG A 59 -9.65 -22.84 -11.19
N ARG A 60 -8.99 -21.89 -10.53
CA ARG A 60 -7.84 -21.17 -11.08
C ARG A 60 -6.67 -22.11 -11.40
N ALA A 61 -6.39 -23.07 -10.51
CA ALA A 61 -5.37 -24.10 -10.75
C ALA A 61 -5.73 -24.99 -11.92
N ALA A 62 -6.98 -25.45 -12.03
CA ALA A 62 -7.46 -26.29 -13.13
C ALA A 62 -7.39 -25.57 -14.50
N LEU A 63 -7.53 -24.25 -14.52
CA LEU A 63 -7.39 -23.43 -15.72
C LEU A 63 -5.92 -23.06 -16.04
N GLY A 64 -4.94 -23.50 -15.23
CA GLY A 64 -3.54 -23.12 -15.39
C GLY A 64 -3.25 -21.64 -15.12
N MET A 65 -4.21 -20.87 -14.58
CA MET A 65 -4.10 -19.44 -14.35
C MET A 65 -3.41 -19.15 -13.01
N THR A 66 -2.66 -18.03 -12.95
CA THR A 66 -2.19 -17.48 -11.68
C THR A 66 -3.15 -16.40 -11.14
N ALA A 67 -3.01 -16.04 -9.88
CA ALA A 67 -3.74 -14.91 -9.30
C ALA A 67 -3.30 -13.55 -9.89
N LEU A 68 -2.17 -13.51 -10.60
CA LEU A 68 -1.56 -12.33 -11.20
C LEU A 68 -2.04 -12.10 -12.65
N SER A 69 -2.78 -13.04 -13.23
CA SER A 69 -3.40 -12.86 -14.53
C SER A 69 -4.61 -11.93 -14.42
N PRO A 70 -4.73 -10.89 -15.26
CA PRO A 70 -5.93 -10.05 -15.32
C PRO A 70 -7.21 -10.85 -15.54
N ASP A 71 -7.17 -11.91 -16.35
CA ASP A 71 -8.33 -12.76 -16.66
C ASP A 71 -8.82 -13.60 -15.47
N ALA A 72 -7.95 -13.77 -14.45
CA ALA A 72 -8.31 -14.44 -13.20
C ALA A 72 -9.00 -13.51 -12.19
N ASN A 73 -9.24 -12.24 -12.55
CA ASN A 73 -9.78 -11.21 -11.68
C ASN A 73 -10.92 -10.42 -12.37
N TYR A 74 -11.90 -9.95 -11.59
CA TYR A 74 -12.96 -9.05 -12.02
C TYR A 74 -12.47 -7.59 -11.96
N LEU A 75 -11.53 -7.23 -12.84
CA LEU A 75 -10.93 -5.89 -12.84
C LEU A 75 -11.92 -4.80 -13.25
N ASP A 76 -12.88 -5.13 -14.12
CA ASP A 76 -13.98 -4.25 -14.55
C ASP A 76 -14.93 -3.91 -13.38
N ILE A 77 -15.28 -4.90 -12.55
CA ILE A 77 -16.10 -4.68 -11.35
C ILE A 77 -15.31 -3.89 -10.30
N MET A 78 -14.03 -4.21 -10.11
CA MET A 78 -13.15 -3.44 -9.22
C MET A 78 -13.12 -1.96 -9.64
N GLU A 79 -12.97 -1.69 -10.92
CA GLU A 79 -12.91 -0.34 -11.48
C GLU A 79 -14.21 0.43 -11.23
N GLN A 80 -15.36 -0.18 -11.47
CA GLN A 80 -16.67 0.40 -11.16
C GLN A 80 -16.80 0.72 -9.66
N HIS A 81 -16.37 -0.20 -8.80
CA HIS A 81 -16.38 0.01 -7.35
C HIS A 81 -15.45 1.15 -6.91
N LEU A 82 -14.25 1.25 -7.50
CA LEU A 82 -13.34 2.36 -7.22
C LEU A 82 -13.94 3.72 -7.59
N GLN A 83 -14.63 3.82 -8.74
CA GLN A 83 -15.32 5.03 -9.16
C GLN A 83 -16.43 5.42 -8.19
N LEU A 84 -17.26 4.46 -7.76
CA LEU A 84 -18.32 4.70 -6.76
C LEU A 84 -17.72 5.17 -5.42
N LEU A 85 -16.68 4.52 -4.94
CA LEU A 85 -16.00 4.90 -3.70
C LEU A 85 -15.40 6.29 -3.79
N ALA A 86 -14.76 6.64 -4.92
CA ALA A 86 -14.14 7.94 -5.13
C ALA A 86 -15.14 9.10 -5.07
N ILE A 87 -16.43 8.86 -5.32
CA ILE A 87 -17.49 9.85 -5.17
C ILE A 87 -18.32 9.67 -3.89
N GLY A 88 -17.82 8.87 -2.94
CA GLY A 88 -18.48 8.69 -1.64
C GLY A 88 -19.65 7.72 -1.65
N GLN A 89 -19.84 6.94 -2.71
CA GLN A 89 -20.93 5.96 -2.83
C GLN A 89 -20.56 4.60 -2.23
N PRO A 90 -21.50 3.90 -1.60
CA PRO A 90 -21.27 2.56 -1.08
C PRO A 90 -21.22 1.52 -2.20
N ILE A 91 -20.58 0.39 -1.88
CA ILE A 91 -20.50 -0.77 -2.76
C ILE A 91 -20.89 -2.05 -2.05
N LEU A 92 -21.25 -3.07 -2.81
CA LEU A 92 -21.34 -4.44 -2.35
C LEU A 92 -20.07 -5.18 -2.78
N LYS A 93 -19.04 -5.16 -1.92
CA LYS A 93 -17.71 -5.70 -2.20
C LYS A 93 -17.71 -7.23 -2.15
N PRO A 94 -17.16 -7.94 -3.15
CA PRO A 94 -16.85 -9.35 -3.01
C PRO A 94 -15.87 -9.59 -1.87
N VAL A 95 -15.85 -10.79 -1.32
CA VAL A 95 -14.91 -11.19 -0.27
C VAL A 95 -14.30 -12.54 -0.63
N TYR A 96 -12.98 -12.60 -0.67
CA TYR A 96 -12.24 -13.83 -0.93
C TYR A 96 -11.59 -14.36 0.36
N ASP A 97 -11.94 -15.58 0.73
CA ASP A 97 -11.30 -16.28 1.85
C ASP A 97 -9.97 -16.90 1.41
N HIS A 98 -8.87 -16.28 1.81
CA HIS A 98 -7.52 -16.76 1.50
C HIS A 98 -7.17 -18.11 2.17
N ARG A 99 -7.84 -18.47 3.28
CA ARG A 99 -7.59 -19.74 3.98
C ARG A 99 -8.22 -20.88 3.20
N GLY A 100 -9.51 -20.81 2.96
CA GLY A 100 -10.25 -21.78 2.16
C GLY A 100 -9.96 -21.71 0.66
N GLY A 101 -9.49 -20.57 0.17
CA GLY A 101 -9.25 -20.35 -1.25
C GLY A 101 -10.53 -20.21 -2.06
N THR A 102 -11.61 -19.73 -1.45
CA THR A 102 -12.96 -19.64 -2.01
C THR A 102 -13.59 -18.27 -1.70
N PHE A 103 -14.85 -18.08 -2.08
CA PHE A 103 -15.58 -16.84 -1.85
C PHE A 103 -16.40 -16.91 -0.56
N ALA A 104 -16.50 -15.79 0.14
CA ALA A 104 -17.40 -15.57 1.25
C ALA A 104 -18.58 -14.67 0.85
N ARG A 105 -19.47 -14.36 1.79
CA ARG A 105 -20.58 -13.44 1.54
C ARG A 105 -20.06 -12.05 1.19
N PRO A 106 -20.60 -11.38 0.16
CA PRO A 106 -20.27 -9.99 -0.16
C PRO A 106 -20.53 -9.07 1.05
N GLU A 107 -19.71 -8.05 1.18
CA GLU A 107 -19.77 -7.06 2.25
C GLU A 107 -20.32 -5.74 1.74
N TYR A 108 -21.35 -5.18 2.42
CA TYR A 108 -21.79 -3.82 2.16
C TYR A 108 -20.85 -2.84 2.82
N LEU A 109 -20.15 -2.05 2.00
CA LEU A 109 -19.08 -1.16 2.44
C LEU A 109 -19.42 0.29 2.08
N ARG A 110 -19.40 1.16 3.08
CA ARG A 110 -19.48 2.62 2.89
C ARG A 110 -18.11 3.24 3.01
N PRO A 111 -17.69 4.09 2.05
CA PRO A 111 -16.41 4.78 2.15
C PRO A 111 -16.43 5.74 3.36
N ARG A 112 -15.32 5.78 4.07
CA ARG A 112 -15.05 6.75 5.13
C ARG A 112 -14.22 7.90 4.54
N ARG A 113 -13.77 8.84 5.39
CA ARG A 113 -12.95 9.98 4.93
C ARG A 113 -11.70 9.58 4.16
N PHE A 114 -11.10 8.44 4.51
CA PHE A 114 -9.96 7.85 3.81
C PHE A 114 -10.35 6.48 3.31
N VAL A 115 -9.94 6.15 2.10
CA VAL A 115 -10.07 4.81 1.51
C VAL A 115 -8.69 4.36 1.06
N ILE A 116 -8.21 3.26 1.63
CA ILE A 116 -6.94 2.62 1.27
C ILE A 116 -7.25 1.36 0.49
N VAL A 117 -6.77 1.29 -0.73
CA VAL A 117 -6.91 0.13 -1.63
C VAL A 117 -5.54 -0.49 -1.84
N GLU A 118 -5.36 -1.73 -1.39
CA GLU A 118 -4.09 -2.45 -1.56
C GLU A 118 -4.26 -3.71 -2.38
N GLY A 119 -3.23 -4.09 -3.13
CA GLY A 119 -3.24 -5.36 -3.87
C GLY A 119 -2.37 -5.39 -5.11
N LEU A 120 -2.71 -6.33 -6.00
CA LEU A 120 -1.93 -6.59 -7.21
C LEU A 120 -2.24 -5.61 -8.36
N PHE A 121 -3.49 -5.12 -8.46
CA PHE A 121 -3.98 -4.41 -9.64
C PHE A 121 -4.52 -2.99 -9.43
N PRO A 122 -4.27 -2.28 -8.31
CA PRO A 122 -4.93 -0.99 -8.10
C PRO A 122 -4.54 0.05 -9.15
N LEU A 123 -3.34 -0.06 -9.75
CA LEU A 123 -2.83 0.88 -10.75
C LEU A 123 -2.87 0.34 -12.19
N PHE A 124 -3.57 -0.76 -12.43
CA PHE A 124 -3.55 -1.46 -13.71
C PHE A 124 -4.16 -0.63 -14.85
N SER A 125 -5.36 -0.11 -14.68
CA SER A 125 -6.04 0.67 -15.72
C SER A 125 -5.94 2.19 -15.51
N LYS A 126 -6.18 2.98 -16.57
CA LYS A 126 -6.25 4.44 -16.46
C LYS A 126 -7.41 4.88 -15.57
N LEU A 127 -8.57 4.22 -15.68
CA LEU A 127 -9.74 4.57 -14.89
C LEU A 127 -9.54 4.26 -13.41
N SER A 128 -8.93 3.12 -13.08
CA SER A 128 -8.55 2.81 -11.70
C SER A 128 -7.62 3.88 -11.13
N ARG A 129 -6.56 4.25 -11.87
CA ARG A 129 -5.61 5.28 -11.42
C ARG A 129 -6.26 6.64 -11.19
N ALA A 130 -7.21 7.02 -12.05
CA ALA A 130 -7.92 8.30 -11.93
C ALA A 130 -8.81 8.39 -10.66
N CYS A 131 -9.06 7.28 -9.97
CA CYS A 131 -9.81 7.27 -8.72
C CYS A 131 -8.96 7.65 -7.49
N PHE A 132 -7.64 7.62 -7.60
CA PHE A 132 -6.74 7.83 -6.47
C PHE A 132 -6.16 9.24 -6.43
N ASP A 133 -5.99 9.77 -5.23
CA ASP A 133 -5.35 11.05 -4.96
C ASP A 133 -3.85 10.86 -4.72
N VAL A 134 -3.46 9.72 -4.13
CA VAL A 134 -2.07 9.32 -3.92
C VAL A 134 -1.90 7.86 -4.33
N THR A 135 -0.84 7.58 -5.08
CA THR A 135 -0.52 6.23 -5.54
C THR A 135 0.87 5.80 -5.08
N VAL A 136 0.93 4.62 -4.48
CA VAL A 136 2.16 4.03 -3.92
C VAL A 136 2.40 2.67 -4.55
N PHE A 137 3.65 2.37 -4.87
CA PHE A 137 4.07 1.04 -5.31
C PHE A 137 5.17 0.50 -4.40
N ALA A 138 4.93 -0.66 -3.77
CA ALA A 138 5.91 -1.36 -2.95
C ALA A 138 6.78 -2.24 -3.84
N ASP A 139 8.08 -1.90 -3.94
CA ASP A 139 9.05 -2.44 -4.87
C ASP A 139 10.36 -2.90 -4.19
N PRO A 140 10.30 -3.84 -3.23
CA PRO A 140 11.52 -4.39 -2.64
C PRO A 140 12.31 -5.20 -3.67
N PRO A 141 13.64 -5.33 -3.52
CA PRO A 141 14.45 -6.23 -4.31
C PRO A 141 13.85 -7.64 -4.35
N GLU A 142 13.95 -8.31 -5.49
CA GLU A 142 13.29 -9.60 -5.72
C GLU A 142 13.68 -10.67 -4.70
N GLU A 143 14.97 -10.76 -4.36
CA GLU A 143 15.45 -11.70 -3.34
C GLU A 143 14.82 -11.46 -1.96
N LEU A 144 14.66 -10.19 -1.56
CA LEU A 144 14.03 -9.82 -0.30
C LEU A 144 12.53 -10.17 -0.33
N ARG A 145 11.86 -9.85 -1.44
CA ARG A 145 10.45 -10.20 -1.67
C ARG A 145 10.21 -11.71 -1.59
N HIS A 146 11.10 -12.50 -2.21
CA HIS A 146 11.04 -13.96 -2.15
C HIS A 146 11.23 -14.49 -0.73
N ARG A 147 12.21 -13.98 0.02
CA ARG A 147 12.42 -14.33 1.44
C ARG A 147 11.19 -14.05 2.29
N TRP A 148 10.63 -12.85 2.17
CA TRP A 148 9.41 -12.46 2.90
C TRP A 148 8.21 -13.35 2.54
N LYS A 149 8.03 -13.64 1.26
CA LYS A 149 6.93 -14.49 0.82
C LYS A 149 7.11 -15.92 1.32
N ILE A 150 8.31 -16.50 1.23
CA ILE A 150 8.62 -17.84 1.73
C ILE A 150 8.34 -17.86 3.24
N HIS A 151 8.90 -16.94 4.01
CA HIS A 151 8.68 -16.87 5.44
C HIS A 151 7.18 -16.79 5.80
N ARG A 152 6.44 -15.87 5.21
CA ARG A 152 5.00 -15.72 5.47
C ARG A 152 4.22 -16.99 5.12
N ASP A 153 4.44 -17.55 3.94
CA ASP A 153 3.62 -18.65 3.42
C ASP A 153 3.94 -19.97 4.14
N THR A 154 5.17 -20.14 4.64
CA THR A 154 5.55 -21.32 5.45
C THR A 154 5.09 -21.20 6.90
N THR A 155 5.15 -20.01 7.50
CA THR A 155 4.77 -19.82 8.93
C THR A 155 3.26 -19.65 9.15
N SER A 156 2.56 -18.99 8.22
CA SER A 156 1.17 -18.56 8.45
C SER A 156 0.15 -19.25 7.55
N ARG A 157 0.57 -19.91 6.46
CA ARG A 157 -0.32 -20.51 5.46
C ARG A 157 -0.14 -21.99 5.26
N GLY A 158 0.83 -22.62 5.93
CA GLY A 158 1.07 -24.06 5.92
C GLY A 158 1.71 -24.62 4.64
N TYR A 159 2.27 -23.77 3.77
CA TYR A 159 3.00 -24.24 2.58
C TYR A 159 4.42 -24.68 2.93
N THR A 160 4.96 -25.60 2.17
CA THR A 160 6.39 -25.90 2.19
C THR A 160 7.18 -24.88 1.39
N GLU A 161 8.45 -24.67 1.70
CA GLU A 161 9.31 -23.77 0.93
C GLU A 161 9.37 -24.15 -0.55
N ALA A 162 9.44 -25.44 -0.85
CA ALA A 162 9.46 -25.94 -2.24
C ALA A 162 8.19 -25.57 -3.01
N GLU A 163 7.03 -25.61 -2.38
CA GLU A 163 5.76 -25.18 -2.99
C GLU A 163 5.75 -23.68 -3.25
N VAL A 164 6.21 -22.85 -2.29
CA VAL A 164 6.28 -21.41 -2.46
C VAL A 164 7.25 -21.05 -3.60
N ARG A 165 8.42 -21.69 -3.69
CA ARG A 165 9.37 -21.45 -4.77
C ARG A 165 8.81 -21.82 -6.15
N ARG A 166 8.12 -22.95 -6.27
CA ARG A 166 7.43 -23.34 -7.51
C ARG A 166 6.36 -22.32 -7.90
N GLU A 167 5.58 -21.85 -6.93
CA GLU A 167 4.54 -20.85 -7.17
C GLU A 167 5.13 -19.49 -7.58
N LEU A 168 6.25 -19.07 -7.00
CA LEU A 168 6.99 -17.88 -7.41
C LEU A 168 7.43 -17.98 -8.86
N ALA A 169 8.08 -19.08 -9.25
CA ALA A 169 8.52 -19.30 -10.62
C ALA A 169 7.34 -19.31 -11.61
N ARG A 170 6.22 -19.96 -11.24
CA ARG A 170 5.01 -20.00 -12.08
C ARG A 170 4.39 -18.62 -12.28
N ARG A 171 4.48 -17.73 -11.31
CA ARG A 171 3.89 -16.37 -11.33
C ARG A 171 4.78 -15.34 -12.01
N GLU A 172 6.05 -15.65 -12.22
CA GLU A 172 7.01 -14.69 -12.73
C GLU A 172 6.62 -14.07 -14.09
N PRO A 173 6.15 -14.83 -15.10
CA PRO A 173 5.70 -14.24 -16.36
C PRO A 173 4.56 -13.24 -16.19
N ASP A 174 3.56 -13.56 -15.35
CA ASP A 174 2.41 -12.68 -15.10
C ASP A 174 2.84 -11.46 -14.27
N SER A 175 3.76 -11.61 -13.32
CA SER A 175 4.32 -10.50 -12.56
C SER A 175 5.02 -9.51 -13.48
N ALA A 176 5.87 -9.99 -14.38
CA ALA A 176 6.60 -9.19 -15.35
C ALA A 176 5.65 -8.47 -16.33
N ALA A 177 4.61 -9.16 -16.77
CA ALA A 177 3.66 -8.62 -17.76
C ALA A 177 2.66 -7.62 -17.16
N TYR A 178 2.16 -7.86 -15.94
CA TYR A 178 0.97 -7.16 -15.44
C TYR A 178 1.16 -6.41 -14.13
N ILE A 179 2.08 -6.84 -13.24
CA ILE A 179 2.21 -6.24 -11.92
C ILE A 179 3.32 -5.18 -11.91
N ARG A 180 4.56 -5.57 -12.26
CA ARG A 180 5.71 -4.66 -12.23
C ARG A 180 5.53 -3.41 -13.11
N PRO A 181 4.90 -3.47 -14.31
CA PRO A 181 4.70 -2.28 -15.12
C PRO A 181 3.83 -1.20 -14.47
N GLN A 182 3.08 -1.51 -13.43
CA GLN A 182 2.26 -0.54 -12.70
C GLN A 182 3.12 0.45 -11.89
N ARG A 183 4.35 0.06 -11.53
CA ARG A 183 5.32 0.88 -10.80
C ARG A 183 5.51 2.28 -11.40
N ARG A 184 5.56 2.36 -12.72
CA ARG A 184 5.74 3.64 -13.45
C ARG A 184 4.61 4.65 -13.24
N PHE A 185 3.46 4.21 -12.74
CA PHE A 185 2.29 5.06 -12.53
C PHE A 185 2.13 5.50 -11.07
N ALA A 186 3.01 5.05 -10.17
CA ALA A 186 2.96 5.45 -8.78
C ALA A 186 3.59 6.84 -8.58
N ASP A 187 3.00 7.64 -7.69
CA ASP A 187 3.57 8.91 -7.23
C ASP A 187 4.77 8.68 -6.31
N ILE A 188 4.70 7.60 -5.52
CA ILE A 188 5.72 7.23 -4.56
C ILE A 188 6.06 5.74 -4.75
N VAL A 189 7.34 5.45 -4.97
CA VAL A 189 7.83 4.07 -4.96
C VAL A 189 8.54 3.81 -3.63
N VAL A 190 8.11 2.77 -2.91
CA VAL A 190 8.72 2.36 -1.64
C VAL A 190 9.57 1.12 -1.88
N ARG A 191 10.87 1.24 -1.70
CA ARG A 191 11.84 0.16 -1.77
C ARG A 191 12.35 -0.14 -0.37
N PHE A 192 12.25 -1.39 0.05
CA PHE A 192 12.89 -1.85 1.26
C PHE A 192 14.18 -2.58 0.89
N ALA A 193 15.23 -2.34 1.64
CA ALA A 193 16.51 -3.01 1.42
C ALA A 193 16.97 -3.74 2.69
N PRO A 194 17.75 -4.85 2.56
CA PRO A 194 18.35 -5.51 3.70
C PRO A 194 19.39 -4.60 4.37
N ALA A 195 19.75 -4.91 5.63
CA ALA A 195 20.89 -4.26 6.28
C ALA A 195 22.16 -4.49 5.46
N LEU A 196 23.04 -3.49 5.45
CA LEU A 196 24.34 -3.59 4.76
C LEU A 196 25.21 -4.73 5.29
N ASP A 197 24.94 -5.21 6.48
CA ASP A 197 25.67 -6.27 7.22
C ASP A 197 25.01 -7.65 7.10
N GLY A 198 23.98 -7.84 6.28
CA GLY A 198 23.38 -9.14 5.98
C GLY A 198 22.57 -9.79 7.10
N PHE A 199 22.43 -9.13 8.25
CA PHE A 199 21.67 -9.60 9.41
C PHE A 199 20.34 -8.87 9.55
N ASP A 200 19.40 -9.15 8.64
CA ASP A 200 17.99 -8.79 8.87
C ASP A 200 17.28 -9.94 9.58
N PRO A 201 16.63 -9.69 10.72
CA PRO A 201 15.70 -10.65 11.25
C PRO A 201 14.61 -10.91 10.20
N PRO A 202 14.13 -12.16 10.05
CA PRO A 202 13.07 -12.49 9.10
C PRO A 202 11.88 -11.54 9.28
N GLY A 203 11.55 -10.78 8.23
CA GLY A 203 10.36 -9.93 8.21
C GLY A 203 10.56 -8.43 8.49
N ALA A 204 11.73 -7.98 8.96
CA ALA A 204 11.98 -6.56 9.20
C ALA A 204 12.80 -5.92 8.07
N PRO A 205 12.35 -4.82 7.44
CA PRO A 205 13.20 -4.03 6.55
C PRO A 205 14.22 -3.23 7.38
N SER A 206 15.48 -3.31 7.02
CA SER A 206 16.55 -2.57 7.71
C SER A 206 16.76 -1.18 7.16
N THR A 207 16.38 -0.94 5.92
CA THR A 207 16.37 0.38 5.29
C THR A 207 15.11 0.52 4.44
N ALA A 208 14.64 1.76 4.27
CA ALA A 208 13.60 2.08 3.30
C ALA A 208 14.08 3.22 2.40
N GLU A 209 13.80 3.12 1.11
CA GLU A 209 13.98 4.19 0.15
C GLU A 209 12.60 4.58 -0.40
N LEU A 210 12.31 5.87 -0.38
CA LEU A 210 11.13 6.44 -0.99
C LEU A 210 11.57 7.26 -2.20
N LEU A 211 11.18 6.83 -3.39
CA LEU A 211 11.35 7.60 -4.61
C LEU A 211 10.10 8.46 -4.78
N LEU A 212 10.27 9.77 -4.66
CA LEU A 212 9.19 10.75 -4.65
C LEU A 212 9.13 11.43 -6.01
N ARG A 213 8.07 11.19 -6.77
CA ARG A 213 7.86 11.83 -8.07
C ARG A 213 7.20 13.19 -7.92
N PRO A 214 7.45 14.16 -8.82
CA PRO A 214 6.89 15.51 -8.73
C PRO A 214 5.39 15.58 -9.06
N THR A 215 4.68 14.46 -9.01
CA THR A 215 3.23 14.33 -9.26
C THR A 215 2.39 14.69 -8.03
N VAL A 216 2.98 14.62 -6.85
CA VAL A 216 2.35 14.99 -5.58
C VAL A 216 3.26 15.95 -4.80
N ARG A 217 2.67 16.77 -3.93
CA ARG A 217 3.44 17.71 -3.11
C ARG A 217 4.14 16.97 -1.97
N HIS A 218 5.46 17.11 -1.90
CA HIS A 218 6.31 16.50 -0.86
C HIS A 218 6.50 17.43 0.34
N PRO A 219 6.79 16.88 1.53
CA PRO A 219 7.15 17.68 2.69
C PRO A 219 8.48 18.42 2.46
N PRO A 220 8.73 19.56 3.13
CA PRO A 220 10.01 20.28 3.05
C PRO A 220 11.10 19.50 3.77
N LEU A 221 11.61 18.42 3.14
CA LEU A 221 12.55 17.46 3.72
C LEU A 221 13.88 18.06 4.13
N THR A 222 14.28 19.19 3.51
CA THR A 222 15.52 19.91 3.85
C THR A 222 15.59 20.35 5.31
N HIS A 223 14.46 20.68 5.91
CA HIS A 223 14.40 21.02 7.34
C HIS A 223 14.56 19.81 8.27
N LEU A 224 14.34 18.60 7.74
CA LEU A 224 14.41 17.34 8.49
C LEU A 224 15.82 16.76 8.50
N LEU A 225 16.67 17.13 7.53
CA LEU A 225 18.06 16.67 7.43
C LEU A 225 18.95 17.17 8.58
N THR A 226 18.54 18.22 9.28
CA THR A 226 19.26 18.76 10.44
C THR A 226 19.08 17.92 11.71
N ALA A 227 18.13 16.98 11.73
CA ALA A 227 17.81 16.15 12.89
C ALA A 227 18.73 14.92 13.08
N GLY A 228 19.82 14.79 12.31
CA GLY A 228 20.80 13.72 12.46
C GLY A 228 20.73 12.64 11.39
N ALA A 229 21.74 11.78 11.34
CA ALA A 229 22.05 10.79 10.29
C ALA A 229 21.00 9.65 10.07
N ALA A 230 19.72 9.90 10.36
CA ALA A 230 18.65 8.92 10.15
C ALA A 230 18.10 8.91 8.73
N LEU A 231 18.29 10.00 7.98
CA LEU A 231 17.82 10.18 6.60
C LEU A 231 18.93 10.71 5.70
N ASP A 232 18.98 10.18 4.48
CA ASP A 232 19.65 10.82 3.36
C ASP A 232 18.60 11.31 2.35
N LEU A 233 18.85 12.50 1.80
CA LEU A 233 18.09 13.04 0.68
C LEU A 233 19.01 13.22 -0.52
N ASN A 234 18.67 12.55 -1.62
CA ASN A 234 19.42 12.62 -2.87
C ASN A 234 18.46 12.77 -4.04
N VAL A 235 18.93 13.36 -5.12
CA VAL A 235 18.24 13.28 -6.43
C VAL A 235 18.84 12.12 -7.20
N VAL A 236 17.99 11.18 -7.59
CA VAL A 236 18.39 10.00 -8.38
C VAL A 236 17.58 9.93 -9.67
N ARG A 237 18.01 9.09 -10.61
CA ARG A 237 17.19 8.75 -11.76
C ARG A 237 16.43 7.46 -11.46
N ASP A 238 15.12 7.52 -11.64
CA ASP A 238 14.29 6.31 -11.60
C ASP A 238 14.55 5.42 -12.84
N GLU A 239 14.02 4.22 -12.90
CA GLU A 239 14.23 3.23 -13.97
C GLU A 239 13.85 3.77 -15.37
N ASP A 240 12.89 4.70 -15.45
CA ASP A 240 12.49 5.37 -16.69
C ASP A 240 13.35 6.60 -17.04
N GLY A 241 14.41 6.87 -16.24
CA GLY A 241 15.31 8.02 -16.41
C GLY A 241 14.80 9.33 -15.79
N THR A 242 13.59 9.37 -15.26
CA THR A 242 13.02 10.56 -14.61
C THR A 242 13.81 10.93 -13.35
N PRO A 243 14.24 12.19 -13.18
CA PRO A 243 14.82 12.65 -11.92
C PRO A 243 13.76 12.63 -10.81
N VAL A 244 14.09 12.04 -9.67
CA VAL A 244 13.20 11.94 -8.52
C VAL A 244 13.97 12.21 -7.24
N ASP A 245 13.29 12.76 -6.23
CA ASP A 245 13.84 12.85 -4.88
C ASP A 245 13.84 11.45 -4.25
N CYS A 246 14.98 11.05 -3.72
CA CYS A 246 15.15 9.78 -3.01
C CYS A 246 15.39 10.06 -1.54
N VAL A 247 14.45 9.68 -0.70
CA VAL A 247 14.58 9.70 0.76
C VAL A 247 14.97 8.31 1.21
N ARG A 248 16.18 8.16 1.73
CA ARG A 248 16.66 6.92 2.33
C ARG A 248 16.57 7.00 3.85
N VAL A 249 15.85 6.06 4.44
CA VAL A 249 15.72 5.89 5.89
C VAL A 249 16.65 4.78 6.33
N HIS A 250 17.58 5.08 7.22
CA HIS A 250 18.54 4.09 7.74
C HIS A 250 17.96 3.28 8.88
N GLY A 251 18.12 1.96 8.84
CA GLY A 251 17.65 1.04 9.88
C GLY A 251 18.33 1.20 11.24
N ARG A 252 19.48 1.91 11.27
CA ARG A 252 20.21 2.26 12.50
C ARG A 252 19.78 3.61 13.10
N ALA A 253 18.77 4.27 12.52
CA ALA A 253 18.19 5.46 13.13
C ALA A 253 17.71 5.10 14.54
N GLY A 254 18.30 5.77 15.55
CA GLY A 254 17.85 5.57 16.92
C GLY A 254 16.40 6.01 17.09
N ALA A 255 15.66 5.39 18.00
CA ALA A 255 14.25 5.71 18.25
C ALA A 255 14.01 7.20 18.56
N GLU A 256 15.00 7.92 19.10
CA GLU A 256 14.92 9.36 19.35
C GLU A 256 15.00 10.15 18.04
N GLN A 257 15.91 9.78 17.15
CA GLN A 257 16.03 10.41 15.82
C GLN A 257 14.77 10.18 14.97
N ALA A 258 14.24 8.96 14.99
CA ALA A 258 12.99 8.63 14.33
C ALA A 258 11.82 9.48 14.87
N ARG A 259 11.72 9.68 16.18
CA ARG A 259 10.71 10.54 16.80
C ARG A 259 10.87 12.02 16.42
N LEU A 260 12.09 12.53 16.32
CA LEU A 260 12.33 13.91 15.89
C LEU A 260 11.91 14.12 14.44
N LEU A 261 12.21 13.14 13.56
CA LEU A 261 11.75 13.13 12.17
C LEU A 261 10.23 13.11 12.08
N ALA A 262 9.60 12.20 12.81
CA ALA A 262 8.15 12.08 12.87
C ALA A 262 7.50 13.40 13.31
N ARG A 263 8.02 14.05 14.35
CA ARG A 263 7.53 15.35 14.80
C ARG A 263 7.68 16.40 13.71
N GLY A 264 8.86 16.52 13.08
CA GLY A 264 9.08 17.50 12.02
C GLY A 264 8.15 17.30 10.82
N LEU A 265 7.93 16.06 10.38
CA LEU A 265 6.95 15.73 9.34
C LEU A 265 5.53 16.13 9.77
N TRP A 266 5.15 15.80 11.00
CA TRP A 266 3.82 16.05 11.51
C TRP A 266 3.54 17.53 11.74
N ASP A 267 4.51 18.27 12.25
CA ASP A 267 4.43 19.72 12.41
C ASP A 267 4.34 20.43 11.05
N SER A 268 5.10 19.94 10.04
CA SER A 268 5.04 20.49 8.68
C SER A 268 3.70 20.22 7.99
N ALA A 269 2.99 19.16 8.39
CA ALA A 269 1.64 18.88 7.93
C ALA A 269 0.58 19.81 8.53
N GLY A 270 0.94 20.69 9.46
CA GLY A 270 0.02 21.64 10.11
C GLY A 270 -1.03 20.96 10.98
N SER A 271 -0.81 19.69 11.38
CA SER A 271 -1.88 18.89 12.00
C SER A 271 -2.17 19.27 13.45
N GLY A 272 -1.22 19.86 14.18
CA GLY A 272 -1.33 20.14 15.63
C GLY A 272 -1.75 18.94 16.49
N ARG A 273 -1.71 17.73 15.93
CA ARG A 273 -2.20 16.49 16.53
C ARG A 273 -1.04 15.61 16.97
N GLU A 274 -1.29 14.73 17.89
CA GLU A 274 -0.30 13.71 18.29
C GLU A 274 0.01 12.77 17.12
N ILE A 275 1.29 12.36 17.02
CA ILE A 275 1.75 11.34 16.09
C ILE A 275 0.97 10.05 16.36
N PRO A 276 0.36 9.42 15.35
CA PRO A 276 -0.40 8.20 15.56
C PRO A 276 0.47 7.09 16.15
N ARG A 277 -0.07 6.39 17.13
CA ARG A 277 0.62 5.22 17.72
C ARG A 277 0.42 4.00 16.81
N GLY A 278 1.40 3.10 16.82
CA GLY A 278 1.29 1.79 16.14
C GLY A 278 1.86 1.77 14.72
N LEU A 279 2.45 2.86 14.23
CA LEU A 279 3.25 2.84 12.99
C LEU A 279 4.48 1.94 13.17
N GLY A 280 4.97 1.36 12.09
CA GLY A 280 6.14 0.48 12.08
C GLY A 280 5.88 -0.95 12.58
N ARG A 281 4.62 -1.32 12.90
CA ARG A 281 4.31 -2.66 13.40
C ARG A 281 4.30 -3.68 12.26
N LEU A 282 5.10 -4.73 12.42
CA LEU A 282 5.13 -5.91 11.54
C LEU A 282 4.01 -6.91 11.87
N ALA A 283 3.89 -7.96 11.05
CA ALA A 283 2.83 -8.98 11.22
C ALA A 283 3.00 -9.83 12.49
N ASP A 284 4.23 -10.05 12.91
CA ASP A 284 4.62 -10.79 14.14
C ASP A 284 4.58 -9.92 15.41
N GLY A 285 4.23 -8.63 15.28
CA GLY A 285 4.19 -7.66 16.37
C GLY A 285 5.52 -6.94 16.63
N ALA A 286 6.60 -7.31 15.94
CA ALA A 286 7.86 -6.57 15.99
C ALA A 286 7.71 -5.15 15.42
N HIS A 287 8.66 -4.27 15.73
CA HIS A 287 8.69 -2.88 15.28
C HIS A 287 9.86 -2.64 14.32
N SER A 288 9.60 -1.84 13.30
CA SER A 288 10.60 -1.38 12.32
C SER A 288 10.53 0.14 12.18
N GLU A 289 11.59 0.84 12.56
CA GLU A 289 11.69 2.30 12.41
C GLU A 289 11.63 2.74 10.93
N PRO A 290 12.32 2.09 9.97
CA PRO A 290 12.17 2.44 8.55
C PRO A 290 10.73 2.31 8.05
N LEU A 291 9.99 1.30 8.50
CA LEU A 291 8.58 1.14 8.18
C LEU A 291 7.73 2.25 8.81
N ALA A 292 8.00 2.61 10.07
CA ALA A 292 7.28 3.67 10.77
C ALA A 292 7.42 5.01 10.04
N ILE A 293 8.65 5.42 9.73
CA ILE A 293 8.94 6.67 9.02
C ILE A 293 8.34 6.65 7.61
N THR A 294 8.42 5.52 6.91
CA THR A 294 7.75 5.36 5.61
C THR A 294 6.25 5.61 5.72
N GLN A 295 5.59 5.00 6.70
CA GLN A 295 4.16 5.18 6.94
C GLN A 295 3.82 6.63 7.33
N GLU A 296 4.65 7.30 8.11
CA GLU A 296 4.49 8.71 8.47
C GLU A 296 4.56 9.63 7.24
N MET A 297 5.51 9.39 6.35
CA MET A 297 5.61 10.14 5.10
C MET A 297 4.37 9.94 4.22
N LEU A 298 3.86 8.71 4.13
CA LEU A 298 2.65 8.43 3.39
C LEU A 298 1.42 9.09 4.04
N LEU A 299 1.33 9.10 5.37
CA LEU A 299 0.29 9.83 6.10
C LEU A 299 0.35 11.33 5.84
N PHE A 300 1.55 11.91 5.78
CA PHE A 300 1.71 13.31 5.39
C PHE A 300 1.02 13.59 4.06
N HIS A 301 1.30 12.82 3.02
CA HIS A 301 0.69 13.00 1.70
C HIS A 301 -0.83 12.90 1.76
N LEU A 302 -1.38 11.91 2.47
CA LEU A 302 -2.82 11.77 2.65
C LEU A 302 -3.46 12.96 3.38
N MET A 303 -2.77 13.52 4.38
CA MET A 303 -3.27 14.68 5.11
C MET A 303 -3.23 15.95 4.27
N GLN A 304 -2.23 16.13 3.41
CA GLN A 304 -2.16 17.26 2.48
C GLN A 304 -3.38 17.28 1.54
N GLU A 305 -3.81 16.13 1.03
CA GLU A 305 -5.01 16.02 0.19
C GLU A 305 -6.30 16.44 0.93
N VAL A 306 -6.33 16.25 2.24
CA VAL A 306 -7.45 16.73 3.08
C VAL A 306 -7.50 18.24 3.19
N TYR A 307 -6.35 18.91 3.25
CA TYR A 307 -6.27 20.37 3.42
C TYR A 307 -6.45 21.16 2.11
N GLN A 308 -6.28 20.49 0.98
CA GLN A 308 -6.47 21.10 -0.34
C GLN A 308 -7.93 21.10 -0.82
N ARG A 309 -8.81 20.41 -0.11
CA ARG A 309 -10.27 20.28 -0.37
C ARG A 309 -11.10 21.09 0.60
#